data_2cca6f9b6fcaae012a75fb11838e198c
#
_entry.id   2cca6f9b6fcaae012a75fb11838e198c
#
_cell.length_a   1.000
_cell.length_b   1.000
_cell.length_c   1.000
_cell.angle_alpha   90.00
_cell.angle_beta   90.00
_cell.angle_gamma   90.00
#
_symmetry.space_group_name_H-M   'P 1'
#
loop_
_entity.id
_entity.type
_entity.pdbx_description
1 polymer ?
#
loop_
_entity_poly.entity_id
_entity_poly.type
_entity_poly.pdbx_seq_one_letter_code
_entity_poly.pdbx_strand_id
1 'polypeptide(L)'
;TKFVEGLYRIGMNADLRLEIPGAGRAKIRRPDDTTRYWSKTTLPWMSFGYETQVPPINTLAFFNAIANDGKMVRPMFTKEILHNGKTVQSFSTEVINSSICSDHTLALIKDMLLGVVEKGTGKAVHSDIVRIAGKTGTAQIATGGVYRTSGHQVSFCGYFPADHPKYSCIVVIRRPRIGYPSGGTMSGGVVRAIAEKIYASHMSFDVRDMERDSMAVM
;
A
#
# COMPACT_ATOMS: atom_id res chain seq x y z
N THR A 1 -20.75 -3.38 13.80
CA THR A 1 -19.97 -4.40 14.53
C THR A 1 -18.58 -3.86 14.85
N LYS A 2 -17.95 -4.34 15.93
CA LYS A 2 -16.59 -3.95 16.35
C LYS A 2 -15.56 -4.06 15.22
N PHE A 3 -15.69 -5.06 14.33
CA PHE A 3 -14.79 -5.23 13.17
C PHE A 3 -14.93 -4.06 12.20
N VAL A 4 -16.15 -3.72 11.80
CA VAL A 4 -16.40 -2.60 10.85
C VAL A 4 -15.97 -1.27 11.46
N GLU A 5 -16.29 -1.03 12.73
CA GLU A 5 -15.83 0.15 13.47
C GLU A 5 -14.30 0.22 13.53
N GLY A 6 -13.64 -0.94 13.68
CA GLY A 6 -12.20 -1.04 13.59
C GLY A 6 -11.65 -0.58 12.23
N LEU A 7 -12.25 -1.05 11.12
CA LEU A 7 -11.85 -0.62 9.77
C LEU A 7 -11.99 0.89 9.56
N TYR A 8 -13.05 1.49 10.11
CA TYR A 8 -13.26 2.94 10.06
C TYR A 8 -12.21 3.67 10.91
N ARG A 9 -11.95 3.20 12.12
CA ARG A 9 -10.98 3.81 13.04
C ARG A 9 -9.56 3.84 12.48
N ILE A 10 -9.11 2.77 11.79
CA ILE A 10 -7.80 2.73 11.14
C ILE A 10 -7.76 3.47 9.79
N GLY A 11 -8.86 4.10 9.36
CA GLY A 11 -8.91 4.95 8.17
C GLY A 11 -9.05 4.21 6.84
N MET A 12 -9.45 2.92 6.82
CA MET A 12 -9.65 2.19 5.55
C MET A 12 -10.73 2.80 4.64
N ASN A 13 -11.67 3.52 5.22
CA ASN A 13 -12.74 4.25 4.51
C ASN A 13 -12.45 5.74 4.33
N ALA A 14 -11.25 6.22 4.66
CA ALA A 14 -10.93 7.65 4.61
C ALA A 14 -11.21 8.23 3.21
N ASP A 15 -11.88 9.37 3.17
CA ASP A 15 -11.98 10.18 1.96
C ASP A 15 -10.65 10.90 1.75
N LEU A 16 -9.86 10.37 0.83
CA LEU A 16 -8.53 10.91 0.52
C LEU A 16 -8.59 12.21 -0.28
N ARG A 17 -9.78 12.66 -0.70
CA ARG A 17 -10.03 13.90 -1.47
C ARG A 17 -9.00 14.08 -2.59
N LEU A 18 -8.80 13.02 -3.39
CA LEU A 18 -7.81 13.04 -4.47
C LEU A 18 -8.27 13.97 -5.59
N GLU A 19 -7.39 14.84 -6.02
CA GLU A 19 -7.62 15.77 -7.15
C GLU A 19 -7.39 15.08 -8.50
N ILE A 20 -7.91 13.84 -8.64
CA ILE A 20 -7.82 13.03 -9.85
C ILE A 20 -9.24 12.76 -10.33
N PRO A 21 -9.61 13.17 -11.56
CA PRO A 21 -10.92 12.85 -12.11
C PRO A 21 -11.16 11.33 -12.12
N GLY A 22 -12.34 10.92 -11.63
CA GLY A 22 -12.71 9.50 -11.56
C GLY A 22 -12.11 8.73 -10.40
N ALA A 23 -11.45 9.37 -9.46
CA ALA A 23 -10.93 8.71 -8.25
C ALA A 23 -12.08 8.03 -7.48
N GLY A 24 -11.91 6.73 -7.22
CA GLY A 24 -12.89 5.94 -6.47
C GLY A 24 -12.86 6.27 -4.98
N ARG A 25 -14.00 6.05 -4.30
CA ARG A 25 -14.11 6.13 -2.84
C ARG A 25 -14.26 4.74 -2.24
N ALA A 26 -13.71 4.54 -1.04
CA ALA A 26 -13.88 3.29 -0.31
C ALA A 26 -15.35 3.07 0.07
N LYS A 27 -15.84 1.85 -0.12
CA LYS A 27 -17.19 1.42 0.25
C LYS A 27 -17.09 0.21 1.17
N ILE A 28 -17.20 0.45 2.46
CA ILE A 28 -17.25 -0.57 3.50
C ILE A 28 -18.64 -0.50 4.13
N ARG A 29 -19.40 -1.60 4.02
CA ARG A 29 -20.77 -1.65 4.53
C ARG A 29 -20.80 -1.59 6.05
N ARG A 30 -21.84 -0.99 6.59
CA ARG A 30 -22.17 -1.00 8.02
C ARG A 30 -23.41 -1.86 8.25
N PRO A 31 -23.55 -2.51 9.41
CA PRO A 31 -24.74 -3.31 9.74
C PRO A 31 -26.02 -2.48 9.88
N ASP A 32 -25.87 -1.17 10.20
CA ASP A 32 -26.94 -0.18 10.36
C ASP A 32 -27.30 0.53 9.06
N ASP A 33 -26.64 0.22 7.93
CA ASP A 33 -26.96 0.75 6.61
C ASP A 33 -28.19 0.04 6.04
N THR A 34 -29.35 0.70 6.11
CA THR A 34 -30.62 0.19 5.60
C THR A 34 -30.73 0.20 4.08
N THR A 35 -29.82 0.86 3.37
CA THR A 35 -29.83 0.95 1.90
C THR A 35 -29.33 -0.33 1.23
N ARG A 36 -28.72 -1.23 1.99
CA ARG A 36 -28.16 -2.49 1.49
C ARG A 36 -28.41 -3.62 2.46
N TYR A 37 -28.79 -4.78 1.92
CA TYR A 37 -29.02 -5.97 2.72
C TYR A 37 -27.72 -6.45 3.40
N TRP A 38 -27.79 -6.62 4.72
CA TRP A 38 -26.74 -7.24 5.55
C TRP A 38 -27.11 -8.69 5.81
N SER A 39 -26.39 -9.62 5.19
CA SER A 39 -26.62 -11.06 5.36
C SER A 39 -25.86 -11.64 6.55
N LYS A 40 -26.21 -12.87 6.95
CA LYS A 40 -25.44 -13.64 7.95
C LYS A 40 -24.00 -13.92 7.53
N THR A 41 -23.71 -13.92 6.23
CA THR A 41 -22.39 -14.18 5.66
C THR A 41 -21.58 -12.92 5.39
N THR A 42 -22.17 -11.72 5.43
CA THR A 42 -21.49 -10.45 5.11
C THR A 42 -20.24 -10.26 5.99
N LEU A 43 -20.36 -10.36 7.31
CA LEU A 43 -19.22 -10.17 8.22
C LEU A 43 -18.12 -11.24 8.03
N PRO A 44 -18.41 -12.55 7.96
CA PRO A 44 -17.40 -13.56 7.60
C PRO A 44 -16.68 -13.25 6.29
N TRP A 45 -17.38 -12.85 5.24
CA TRP A 45 -16.79 -12.49 3.95
C TRP A 45 -15.92 -11.24 4.03
N MET A 46 -16.33 -10.23 4.80
CA MET A 46 -15.53 -9.03 5.02
C MET A 46 -14.22 -9.31 5.74
N SER A 47 -14.17 -10.32 6.62
CA SER A 47 -12.98 -10.62 7.43
C SER A 47 -11.75 -11.03 6.60
N PHE A 48 -11.95 -11.51 5.37
CA PHE A 48 -10.87 -11.83 4.43
C PHE A 48 -10.94 -11.02 3.12
N GLY A 49 -11.67 -9.89 3.14
CA GLY A 49 -11.57 -8.83 2.14
C GLY A 49 -12.66 -8.79 1.06
N TYR A 50 -13.64 -9.70 1.08
CA TYR A 50 -14.81 -9.59 0.21
C TYR A 50 -15.85 -8.62 0.80
N GLU A 51 -16.92 -8.35 0.05
CA GLU A 51 -18.00 -7.42 0.46
C GLU A 51 -17.54 -5.98 0.75
N THR A 52 -16.26 -5.67 0.50
CA THR A 52 -15.68 -4.33 0.59
C THR A 52 -15.15 -3.89 -0.77
N GLN A 53 -15.23 -2.61 -1.05
CA GLN A 53 -14.61 -1.99 -2.22
C GLN A 53 -13.69 -0.89 -1.72
N VAL A 54 -12.39 -1.18 -1.68
CA VAL A 54 -11.37 -0.25 -1.22
C VAL A 54 -10.44 0.04 -2.40
N PRO A 55 -10.34 1.29 -2.86
CA PRO A 55 -9.41 1.65 -3.92
C PRO A 55 -7.97 1.31 -3.52
N PRO A 56 -7.10 0.88 -4.45
CA PRO A 56 -5.70 0.59 -4.14
C PRO A 56 -4.97 1.70 -3.41
N ILE A 57 -5.29 2.97 -3.72
CA ILE A 57 -4.67 4.12 -3.05
C ILE A 57 -5.03 4.22 -1.57
N ASN A 58 -6.24 3.80 -1.15
CA ASN A 58 -6.59 3.74 0.27
C ASN A 58 -5.80 2.63 0.99
N THR A 59 -5.63 1.48 0.34
CA THR A 59 -4.78 0.41 0.85
C THR A 59 -3.33 0.90 0.97
N LEU A 60 -2.81 1.58 -0.05
CA LEU A 60 -1.47 2.16 0.00
C LEU A 60 -1.33 3.20 1.11
N ALA A 61 -2.30 4.10 1.29
CA ALA A 61 -2.30 5.09 2.37
C ALA A 61 -2.28 4.44 3.77
N PHE A 62 -2.99 3.31 3.94
CA PHE A 62 -2.96 2.54 5.17
C PHE A 62 -1.58 1.88 5.42
N PHE A 63 -0.97 1.24 4.41
CA PHE A 63 0.38 0.68 4.54
C PHE A 63 1.43 1.77 4.73
N ASN A 64 1.26 2.92 4.08
CA ASN A 64 2.09 4.10 4.32
C ASN A 64 1.97 4.57 5.78
N ALA A 65 0.77 4.57 6.36
CA ALA A 65 0.59 4.93 7.76
C ALA A 65 1.32 3.96 8.71
N ILE A 66 1.34 2.65 8.41
CA ILE A 66 2.14 1.68 9.17
C ILE A 66 3.64 2.02 9.07
N ALA A 67 4.11 2.32 7.87
CA ALA A 67 5.50 2.71 7.62
C ALA A 67 5.87 4.05 8.27
N ASN A 68 4.91 4.97 8.40
CA ASN A 68 5.05 6.33 8.92
C ASN A 68 4.61 6.44 10.40
N ASP A 69 5.01 5.48 11.21
CA ASP A 69 4.80 5.44 12.66
C ASP A 69 3.34 5.70 13.09
N GLY A 70 2.41 5.08 12.36
CA GLY A 70 0.98 5.15 12.63
C GLY A 70 0.27 6.40 12.10
N LYS A 71 0.99 7.35 11.52
CA LYS A 71 0.42 8.61 10.98
C LYS A 71 -0.05 8.42 9.54
N MET A 72 -1.34 8.50 9.31
CA MET A 72 -1.92 8.47 7.97
C MET A 72 -1.92 9.87 7.37
N VAL A 73 -1.28 10.01 6.22
CA VAL A 73 -1.21 11.27 5.47
C VAL A 73 -2.05 11.19 4.20
N ARG A 74 -2.53 12.34 3.75
CA ARG A 74 -3.19 12.45 2.46
C ARG A 74 -2.18 12.25 1.33
N PRO A 75 -2.45 11.38 0.34
CA PRO A 75 -1.64 11.31 -0.87
C PRO A 75 -1.64 12.65 -1.60
N MET A 76 -0.45 13.14 -1.92
CA MET A 76 -0.23 14.42 -2.58
C MET A 76 0.51 14.17 -3.90
N PHE A 77 -0.01 14.71 -5.01
CA PHE A 77 0.56 14.54 -6.34
C PHE A 77 1.33 15.78 -6.82
N THR A 78 0.99 16.95 -6.27
CA THR A 78 1.64 18.21 -6.59
C THR A 78 2.34 18.74 -5.34
N LYS A 79 3.64 18.92 -5.40
CA LYS A 79 4.44 19.49 -4.31
C LYS A 79 4.47 21.01 -4.37
N GLU A 80 4.64 21.55 -5.56
CA GLU A 80 4.72 22.97 -5.80
C GLU A 80 4.35 23.36 -7.22
N ILE A 81 3.94 24.60 -7.42
CA ILE A 81 3.70 25.23 -8.72
C ILE A 81 4.79 26.25 -8.93
N LEU A 82 5.49 26.14 -10.06
CA LEU A 82 6.56 27.06 -10.45
C LEU A 82 6.10 27.94 -11.62
N HIS A 83 6.49 29.23 -11.58
CA HIS A 83 6.39 30.13 -12.72
C HIS A 83 7.75 30.79 -12.95
N ASN A 84 8.32 30.62 -14.15
CA ASN A 84 9.66 31.10 -14.49
C ASN A 84 10.74 30.69 -13.46
N GLY A 85 10.69 29.44 -12.98
CA GLY A 85 11.64 28.89 -11.99
C GLY A 85 11.44 29.36 -10.56
N LYS A 86 10.44 30.22 -10.27
CA LYS A 86 10.11 30.68 -8.92
C LYS A 86 8.86 29.95 -8.41
N THR A 87 8.89 29.50 -7.16
CA THR A 87 7.73 28.88 -6.50
C THR A 87 6.63 29.92 -6.31
N VAL A 88 5.48 29.68 -6.95
CA VAL A 88 4.26 30.49 -6.82
C VAL A 88 3.39 29.95 -5.69
N GLN A 89 3.32 28.63 -5.55
CA GLN A 89 2.55 27.96 -4.53
C GLN A 89 3.24 26.66 -4.12
N SER A 90 3.25 26.36 -2.83
CA SER A 90 3.71 25.07 -2.28
C SER A 90 2.60 24.40 -1.48
N PHE A 91 2.61 23.08 -1.48
CA PHE A 91 1.65 22.26 -0.76
C PHE A 91 2.37 21.49 0.35
N SER A 92 1.78 21.44 1.54
CA SER A 92 2.33 20.71 2.68
C SER A 92 1.59 19.38 2.89
N THR A 93 2.26 18.46 3.56
CA THR A 93 1.66 17.17 3.96
C THR A 93 0.51 17.40 4.94
N GLU A 94 -0.66 16.84 4.63
CA GLU A 94 -1.82 16.84 5.51
C GLU A 94 -1.93 15.51 6.25
N VAL A 95 -1.94 15.55 7.59
CA VAL A 95 -2.20 14.37 8.43
C VAL A 95 -3.71 14.21 8.58
N ILE A 96 -4.27 13.10 8.10
CA ILE A 96 -5.71 12.79 8.18
C ILE A 96 -6.07 11.87 9.33
N ASN A 97 -5.10 11.15 9.88
CA ASN A 97 -5.22 10.39 11.13
C ASN A 97 -3.86 10.38 11.83
N SER A 98 -3.79 10.94 13.02
CA SER A 98 -2.54 11.06 13.78
C SER A 98 -2.02 9.75 14.37
N SER A 99 -2.90 8.74 14.54
CA SER A 99 -2.52 7.42 15.05
C SER A 99 -3.57 6.38 14.67
N ILE A 100 -3.22 5.46 13.78
CA ILE A 100 -4.12 4.35 13.38
C ILE A 100 -4.23 3.26 14.43
N CYS A 101 -3.25 3.11 15.31
CA CYS A 101 -3.21 2.11 16.40
C CYS A 101 -2.16 2.51 17.43
N SER A 102 -2.07 1.76 18.55
CA SER A 102 -1.02 1.95 19.56
C SER A 102 0.38 1.56 19.01
N ASP A 103 1.43 2.13 19.60
CA ASP A 103 2.83 1.85 19.23
C ASP A 103 3.16 0.37 19.38
N HIS A 104 2.63 -0.29 20.43
CA HIS A 104 2.79 -1.73 20.60
C HIS A 104 2.16 -2.53 19.46
N THR A 105 0.93 -2.19 19.06
CA THR A 105 0.26 -2.84 17.93
C THR A 105 1.02 -2.58 16.63
N LEU A 106 1.54 -1.36 16.47
CA LEU A 106 2.31 -0.97 15.29
C LEU A 106 3.59 -1.79 15.16
N ALA A 107 4.34 -1.97 16.24
CA ALA A 107 5.54 -2.80 16.26
C ALA A 107 5.24 -4.25 15.85
N LEU A 108 4.19 -4.85 16.44
CA LEU A 108 3.77 -6.21 16.08
C LEU A 108 3.38 -6.34 14.60
N ILE A 109 2.65 -5.37 14.05
CA ILE A 109 2.26 -5.39 12.64
C ILE A 109 3.47 -5.24 11.72
N LYS A 110 4.43 -4.38 12.05
CA LYS A 110 5.68 -4.24 11.27
C LYS A 110 6.44 -5.56 11.22
N ASP A 111 6.59 -6.26 12.34
CA ASP A 111 7.23 -7.58 12.41
C ASP A 111 6.47 -8.63 11.60
N MET A 112 5.14 -8.65 11.70
CA MET A 112 4.31 -9.57 10.90
C MET A 112 4.45 -9.31 9.40
N LEU A 113 4.46 -8.06 8.95
CA LEU A 113 4.59 -7.70 7.54
C LEU A 113 5.97 -8.05 6.98
N LEU A 114 7.02 -7.92 7.79
CA LEU A 114 8.36 -8.39 7.44
C LEU A 114 8.37 -9.93 7.37
N GLY A 115 7.79 -10.61 8.36
CA GLY A 115 7.68 -12.08 8.38
C GLY A 115 6.93 -12.67 7.18
N VAL A 116 5.98 -11.94 6.59
CA VAL A 116 5.30 -12.35 5.35
C VAL A 116 6.29 -12.51 4.20
N VAL A 117 7.28 -11.63 4.09
CA VAL A 117 8.29 -11.66 3.03
C VAL A 117 9.41 -12.66 3.37
N GLU A 118 9.85 -12.71 4.61
CA GLU A 118 10.96 -13.58 5.01
C GLU A 118 10.55 -15.07 5.10
N LYS A 119 9.37 -15.35 5.64
CA LYS A 119 8.93 -16.71 6.00
C LYS A 119 7.56 -17.11 5.46
N GLY A 120 6.77 -16.13 4.97
CA GLY A 120 5.36 -16.31 4.62
C GLY A 120 5.08 -16.39 3.13
N THR A 121 3.88 -15.96 2.76
CA THR A 121 3.34 -15.99 1.39
C THR A 121 4.03 -15.00 0.44
N GLY A 122 4.85 -14.11 0.97
CA GLY A 122 5.59 -13.09 0.21
C GLY A 122 7.04 -13.45 -0.08
N LYS A 123 7.50 -14.70 0.11
CA LYS A 123 8.91 -15.10 -0.12
C LYS A 123 9.46 -14.70 -1.49
N ALA A 124 8.63 -14.66 -2.53
CA ALA A 124 9.05 -14.22 -3.86
C ALA A 124 9.44 -12.73 -3.93
N VAL A 125 9.12 -11.96 -2.88
CA VAL A 125 9.46 -10.53 -2.74
C VAL A 125 10.77 -10.33 -1.98
N HIS A 126 11.32 -11.39 -1.38
CA HIS A 126 12.58 -11.32 -0.67
C HIS A 126 13.71 -10.78 -1.57
N SER A 127 14.51 -9.89 -1.03
CA SER A 127 15.66 -9.29 -1.70
C SER A 127 16.86 -9.26 -0.76
N ASP A 128 18.02 -9.64 -1.27
CA ASP A 128 19.30 -9.55 -0.54
C ASP A 128 19.86 -8.12 -0.51
N ILE A 129 19.27 -7.21 -1.30
CA ILE A 129 19.73 -5.82 -1.46
C ILE A 129 19.00 -4.90 -0.47
N VAL A 130 17.67 -5.07 -0.32
CA VAL A 130 16.82 -4.21 0.50
C VAL A 130 15.72 -5.02 1.18
N ARG A 131 15.56 -4.85 2.48
CA ARG A 131 14.49 -5.52 3.23
C ARG A 131 13.14 -4.90 2.90
N ILE A 132 12.19 -5.74 2.52
CA ILE A 132 10.83 -5.34 2.13
C ILE A 132 9.84 -5.93 3.13
N ALA A 133 8.89 -5.12 3.61
CA ALA A 133 7.78 -5.57 4.43
C ALA A 133 6.46 -5.33 3.69
N GLY A 134 5.51 -6.27 3.77
CA GLY A 134 4.24 -6.09 3.08
C GLY A 134 3.35 -7.33 3.10
N LYS A 135 2.26 -7.28 2.34
CA LYS A 135 1.25 -8.34 2.27
C LYS A 135 0.80 -8.62 0.86
N THR A 136 0.68 -9.90 0.55
CA THR A 136 0.10 -10.42 -0.69
C THR A 136 -1.42 -10.41 -0.63
N GLY A 137 -2.06 -10.16 -1.76
CA GLY A 137 -3.50 -10.33 -1.94
C GLY A 137 -3.78 -11.17 -3.19
N THR A 138 -4.74 -12.08 -3.08
CA THR A 138 -5.25 -12.83 -4.22
C THR A 138 -6.75 -12.99 -4.04
N ALA A 139 -7.52 -12.29 -4.85
CA ALA A 139 -8.97 -12.29 -4.80
C ALA A 139 -9.59 -12.76 -6.11
N GLN A 140 -10.67 -13.52 -6.03
CA GLN A 140 -11.49 -13.83 -7.21
C GLN A 140 -12.33 -12.60 -7.58
N ILE A 141 -12.46 -12.36 -8.87
CA ILE A 141 -13.31 -11.29 -9.40
C ILE A 141 -14.70 -11.88 -9.68
N ALA A 142 -15.76 -11.20 -9.19
CA ALA A 142 -17.12 -11.52 -9.57
C ALA A 142 -17.51 -10.76 -10.85
N THR A 143 -18.19 -11.43 -11.77
CA THR A 143 -18.86 -10.81 -12.91
C THR A 143 -20.29 -11.33 -12.96
N GLY A 144 -21.28 -10.44 -12.89
CA GLY A 144 -22.68 -10.84 -12.81
C GLY A 144 -23.01 -11.70 -11.57
N GLY A 145 -22.30 -11.51 -10.46
CA GLY A 145 -22.49 -12.30 -9.24
C GLY A 145 -21.80 -13.67 -9.22
N VAL A 146 -21.08 -14.04 -10.29
CA VAL A 146 -20.42 -15.36 -10.44
C VAL A 146 -18.90 -15.21 -10.38
N TYR A 147 -18.23 -16.07 -9.57
CA TYR A 147 -16.78 -16.05 -9.39
C TYR A 147 -16.03 -16.99 -10.35
N ARG A 148 -16.64 -18.11 -10.77
CA ARG A 148 -15.96 -19.24 -11.43
C ARG A 148 -15.22 -18.91 -12.73
N THR A 149 -15.65 -17.91 -13.51
CA THR A 149 -15.12 -17.60 -14.84
C THR A 149 -14.47 -16.23 -14.95
N SER A 150 -14.45 -15.46 -13.87
CA SER A 150 -14.16 -14.02 -13.93
C SER A 150 -12.69 -13.67 -13.72
N GLY A 151 -11.85 -14.65 -13.40
CA GLY A 151 -10.42 -14.46 -13.16
C GLY A 151 -10.11 -13.94 -11.75
N HIS A 152 -8.85 -13.55 -11.55
CA HIS A 152 -8.32 -13.10 -10.27
C HIS A 152 -7.81 -11.67 -10.35
N GLN A 153 -7.79 -11.01 -9.20
CA GLN A 153 -7.01 -9.82 -8.95
C GLN A 153 -5.92 -10.17 -7.95
N VAL A 154 -4.68 -9.97 -8.33
CA VAL A 154 -3.52 -10.21 -7.47
C VAL A 154 -2.88 -8.90 -7.10
N SER A 155 -2.35 -8.81 -5.88
CA SER A 155 -1.73 -7.58 -5.40
C SER A 155 -0.61 -7.88 -4.41
N PHE A 156 0.30 -6.93 -4.29
CA PHE A 156 1.20 -6.80 -3.17
C PHE A 156 1.25 -5.33 -2.76
N CYS A 157 1.10 -5.08 -1.47
CA CYS A 157 1.25 -3.76 -0.89
C CYS A 157 2.27 -3.84 0.24
N GLY A 158 3.19 -2.88 0.28
CA GLY A 158 4.25 -2.89 1.27
C GLY A 158 5.08 -1.62 1.27
N TYR A 159 6.19 -1.66 1.99
CA TYR A 159 7.13 -0.54 2.13
C TYR A 159 8.56 -1.05 2.23
N PHE A 160 9.49 -0.18 1.94
CA PHE A 160 10.93 -0.47 1.99
C PHE A 160 11.77 0.82 2.19
N PRO A 161 12.99 0.72 2.77
CA PRO A 161 13.50 -0.41 3.56
C PRO A 161 12.57 -0.72 4.75
N ALA A 162 12.50 -1.98 5.20
CA ALA A 162 11.59 -2.37 6.28
C ALA A 162 11.97 -1.73 7.63
N ASP A 163 13.27 -1.54 7.86
CA ASP A 163 13.81 -1.02 9.13
C ASP A 163 13.65 0.50 9.26
N HIS A 164 13.85 1.22 8.16
CA HIS A 164 13.72 2.68 8.07
C HIS A 164 12.92 3.05 6.81
N PRO A 165 11.60 2.91 6.83
CA PRO A 165 10.76 3.08 5.66
C PRO A 165 10.91 4.45 4.99
N LYS A 166 11.22 4.44 3.69
CA LYS A 166 11.28 5.65 2.85
C LYS A 166 10.23 5.64 1.75
N TYR A 167 9.83 4.45 1.32
CA TYR A 167 8.91 4.25 0.20
C TYR A 167 7.82 3.26 0.56
N SER A 168 6.60 3.52 0.16
CA SER A 168 5.51 2.56 0.13
C SER A 168 5.07 2.31 -1.31
N CYS A 169 4.72 1.07 -1.64
CA CYS A 169 4.39 0.67 -2.99
C CYS A 169 3.23 -0.33 -2.99
N ILE A 170 2.32 -0.17 -3.94
CA ILE A 170 1.30 -1.17 -4.25
C ILE A 170 1.32 -1.50 -5.73
N VAL A 171 1.28 -2.80 -6.03
CA VAL A 171 1.09 -3.32 -7.39
C VAL A 171 -0.15 -4.16 -7.42
N VAL A 172 -1.06 -3.86 -8.34
CA VAL A 172 -2.32 -4.59 -8.56
C VAL A 172 -2.37 -5.04 -10.01
N ILE A 173 -2.53 -6.35 -10.23
CA ILE A 173 -2.69 -6.94 -11.56
C ILE A 173 -4.08 -7.59 -11.61
N ARG A 174 -4.89 -7.13 -12.54
CA ARG A 174 -6.25 -7.65 -12.72
C ARG A 174 -6.30 -8.59 -13.91
N ARG A 175 -6.88 -9.78 -13.70
CA ARG A 175 -7.02 -10.83 -14.71
C ARG A 175 -5.69 -11.20 -15.37
N PRO A 176 -4.67 -11.63 -14.60
CA PRO A 176 -3.45 -12.13 -15.20
C PRO A 176 -3.78 -13.29 -16.15
N ARG A 177 -3.13 -13.29 -17.32
CA ARG A 177 -3.40 -14.28 -18.39
C ARG A 177 -2.39 -15.41 -18.41
N ILE A 178 -1.29 -15.29 -17.70
CA ILE A 178 -0.16 -16.24 -17.72
C ILE A 178 0.15 -16.67 -16.30
N GLY A 179 0.39 -17.97 -16.11
CA GLY A 179 0.79 -18.54 -14.83
C GLY A 179 -0.34 -18.65 -13.80
N TYR A 180 0.01 -19.16 -12.62
CA TYR A 180 -0.92 -19.26 -11.49
C TYR A 180 -1.10 -17.90 -10.81
N PRO A 181 -2.34 -17.43 -10.58
CA PRO A 181 -2.58 -16.14 -9.97
C PRO A 181 -2.02 -16.07 -8.54
N SER A 182 -0.97 -15.32 -8.34
CA SER A 182 -0.31 -15.15 -7.05
C SER A 182 0.12 -13.70 -6.82
N GLY A 183 -0.35 -13.10 -5.73
CA GLY A 183 0.08 -11.76 -5.32
C GLY A 183 1.57 -11.69 -5.00
N GLY A 184 2.16 -12.76 -4.47
CA GLY A 184 3.58 -12.80 -4.13
C GLY A 184 4.48 -12.82 -5.37
N THR A 185 4.24 -13.75 -6.31
CA THR A 185 5.09 -13.92 -7.50
C THR A 185 4.86 -12.84 -8.55
N MET A 186 3.60 -12.51 -8.85
CA MET A 186 3.28 -11.56 -9.92
C MET A 186 3.46 -10.11 -9.46
N SER A 187 2.65 -9.68 -8.51
CA SER A 187 2.68 -8.28 -8.05
C SER A 187 3.90 -8.01 -7.17
N GLY A 188 4.26 -8.96 -6.30
CA GLY A 188 5.40 -8.84 -5.41
C GLY A 188 6.73 -8.83 -6.15
N GLY A 189 6.88 -9.62 -7.23
CA GLY A 189 8.08 -9.59 -8.08
C GLY A 189 8.32 -8.21 -8.70
N VAL A 190 7.25 -7.51 -9.09
CA VAL A 190 7.34 -6.13 -9.59
C VAL A 190 7.77 -5.16 -8.49
N VAL A 191 7.18 -5.29 -7.27
CA VAL A 191 7.57 -4.46 -6.12
C VAL A 191 9.04 -4.67 -5.77
N ARG A 192 9.52 -5.92 -5.75
CA ARG A 192 10.94 -6.23 -5.52
C ARG A 192 11.83 -5.54 -6.54
N ALA A 193 11.53 -5.68 -7.84
CA ALA A 193 12.32 -5.06 -8.89
C ALA A 193 12.36 -3.53 -8.78
N ILE A 194 11.25 -2.89 -8.39
CA ILE A 194 11.18 -1.45 -8.13
C ILE A 194 12.08 -1.08 -6.94
N ALA A 195 11.98 -1.81 -5.83
CA ALA A 195 12.74 -1.55 -4.62
C ALA A 195 14.25 -1.69 -4.85
N GLU A 196 14.66 -2.78 -5.50
CA GLU A 196 16.07 -3.04 -5.87
C GLU A 196 16.62 -1.94 -6.79
N LYS A 197 15.84 -1.52 -7.79
CA LYS A 197 16.25 -0.47 -8.72
C LYS A 197 16.42 0.89 -8.03
N ILE A 198 15.48 1.27 -7.15
CA ILE A 198 15.57 2.52 -6.38
C ILE A 198 16.80 2.47 -5.47
N TYR A 199 17.02 1.35 -4.78
CA TYR A 199 18.14 1.21 -3.85
C TYR A 199 19.49 1.25 -4.57
N ALA A 200 19.63 0.54 -5.69
CA ALA A 200 20.82 0.56 -6.53
C ALA A 200 21.12 1.96 -7.09
N SER A 201 20.08 2.72 -7.45
CA SER A 201 20.24 4.10 -7.93
C SER A 201 20.80 5.02 -6.85
N HIS A 202 20.35 4.88 -5.60
CA HIS A 202 20.88 5.66 -4.47
C HIS A 202 22.35 5.31 -4.17
N MET A 203 22.72 4.02 -4.19
CA MET A 203 24.11 3.60 -4.00
C MET A 203 25.05 4.19 -5.07
N SER A 204 24.57 4.30 -6.33
CA SER A 204 25.38 4.88 -7.40
C SER A 204 25.58 6.39 -7.29
N PHE A 205 24.67 7.11 -6.63
CA PHE A 205 24.84 8.53 -6.33
C PHE A 205 25.85 8.75 -5.19
N ASP A 206 25.75 7.97 -4.12
CA ASP A 206 26.67 8.07 -2.98
C ASP A 206 28.12 7.83 -3.42
N VAL A 207 28.37 6.85 -4.30
CA VAL A 207 29.73 6.58 -4.84
C VAL A 207 30.25 7.75 -5.69
N ARG A 208 29.43 8.36 -6.53
CA ARG A 208 29.82 9.51 -7.36
C ARG A 208 30.12 10.75 -6.51
N ASP A 209 29.37 10.97 -5.44
CA ASP A 209 29.61 12.09 -4.52
C ASP A 209 30.93 11.86 -3.73
N MET A 210 31.22 10.64 -3.29
CA MET A 210 32.50 10.30 -2.67
C MET A 210 33.69 10.47 -3.62
N GLU A 211 33.55 10.11 -4.91
CA GLU A 211 34.59 10.31 -5.92
C GLU A 211 34.82 11.80 -6.23
N ARG A 212 33.76 12.62 -6.26
CA ARG A 212 33.85 14.08 -6.42
C ARG A 212 34.57 14.73 -5.26
N ASP A 213 34.22 14.37 -4.03
CA ASP A 213 34.86 14.93 -2.83
C ASP A 213 36.34 14.51 -2.76
N SER A 214 36.70 13.31 -3.20
CA SER A 214 38.10 12.88 -3.23
C SER A 214 38.95 13.58 -4.31
N MET A 215 38.33 14.01 -5.44
CA MET A 215 39.02 14.79 -6.47
C MET A 215 39.11 16.30 -6.13
N ALA A 216 38.28 16.79 -5.22
CA ALA A 216 38.32 18.19 -4.76
C ALA A 216 39.41 18.46 -3.71
N VAL A 217 40.07 17.41 -3.19
CA VAL A 217 41.12 17.48 -2.14
C VAL A 217 42.55 17.27 -2.74
N MET A 218 42.64 17.05 -4.06
CA MET A 218 43.93 17.05 -4.81
C MET A 218 44.11 18.36 -5.55
#